data_c099a5cd65b4d0dac08149327e09abd7
#
_entry.id   c099a5cd65b4d0dac08149327e09abd7
#
_cell.length_a   1.000
_cell.length_b   1.000
_cell.length_c   1.000
_cell.angle_alpha   90.00
_cell.angle_beta   90.00
_cell.angle_gamma   90.00
#
_symmetry.space_group_name_H-M   'P 1'
#
loop_
_entity.id
_entity.type
_entity.pdbx_description
1 polymer ?
#
loop_
_entity_poly.entity_id
_entity_poly.type
_entity_poly.pdbx_seq_one_letter_code
_entity_poly.pdbx_strand_id
1 'polypeptide(L)'
;RRKEAAAAQRAEERRYKAEIAEQQRAERAARQRERRTAMQSVRLMQREHTAAGTLYRSKRRAAINRIQYSKVPSLRNLPFASMLNAYMGYSLVRSELTKAIDYSNIMESAHSILRVADADLKTFETRFDEMARHVRKIGIDTKFTAVEIAGAVKYLSMAGMNIETIHKSIRPITNLALIGDNDVSYIADLATNIMAGYDINNESMDSVADIIASTISRSNVNIVEVAESYKMAAGYLRMAGVDFTEATAAIGLLGNMGLKGTLAGTSLRAMATRFAKPTKESQKVLDRLGVKFTEQRNIEGVMVEKLRPIADIFEELNRKGASMADM
;
A
#
# COMPACT_ATOMS: atom_id res chain seq x y z
N ARG A 1 60.73 -5.69 33.19
CA ARG A 1 59.74 -4.58 33.03
C ARG A 1 59.06 -4.58 31.68
N ARG A 2 59.78 -4.69 30.49
CA ARG A 2 59.09 -4.71 29.14
C ARG A 2 58.33 -6.00 28.91
N LYS A 3 58.79 -7.17 29.37
CA LYS A 3 58.07 -8.46 29.26
C LYS A 3 56.81 -8.52 30.12
N GLU A 4 56.84 -7.90 31.31
CA GLU A 4 55.72 -7.81 32.26
C GLU A 4 54.61 -6.88 31.74
N ALA A 5 54.99 -5.72 31.13
CA ALA A 5 54.03 -4.80 30.52
C ALA A 5 53.31 -5.45 29.32
N ALA A 6 54.05 -6.20 28.47
CA ALA A 6 53.48 -6.93 27.34
C ALA A 6 52.56 -8.10 27.80
N ALA A 7 52.86 -8.73 28.93
CA ALA A 7 51.98 -9.76 29.50
C ALA A 7 50.69 -9.15 30.07
N ALA A 8 50.79 -7.99 30.76
CA ALA A 8 49.62 -7.26 31.24
C ALA A 8 48.70 -6.80 30.10
N GLN A 9 49.24 -6.22 29.05
CA GLN A 9 48.45 -5.82 27.88
C GLN A 9 47.72 -7.01 27.22
N ARG A 10 48.39 -8.16 27.07
CA ARG A 10 47.74 -9.38 26.52
C ARG A 10 46.65 -9.92 27.45
N ALA A 11 46.82 -9.79 28.78
CA ALA A 11 45.79 -10.19 29.75
C ALA A 11 44.54 -9.27 29.67
N GLU A 12 44.77 -7.98 29.51
CA GLU A 12 43.70 -6.99 29.35
C GLU A 12 42.92 -7.18 28.02
N GLU A 13 43.63 -7.42 26.94
CA GLU A 13 43.06 -7.71 25.65
C GLU A 13 42.21 -9.02 25.62
N ARG A 14 42.66 -10.06 26.39
CA ARG A 14 41.91 -11.28 26.58
C ARG A 14 40.62 -11.05 27.38
N ARG A 15 40.68 -10.23 28.43
CA ARG A 15 39.51 -9.84 29.24
C ARG A 15 38.50 -9.08 28.39
N TYR A 16 38.94 -8.09 27.62
CA TYR A 16 38.09 -7.33 26.73
C TYR A 16 37.41 -8.21 25.64
N LYS A 17 38.17 -9.12 25.02
CA LYS A 17 37.59 -10.08 24.05
C LYS A 17 36.59 -11.04 24.70
N ALA A 18 36.81 -11.46 25.96
CA ALA A 18 35.88 -12.31 26.68
C ALA A 18 34.58 -11.58 27.01
N GLU A 19 34.66 -10.32 27.41
CA GLU A 19 33.52 -9.47 27.74
C GLU A 19 32.63 -9.19 26.51
N ILE A 20 33.25 -8.88 25.37
CA ILE A 20 32.52 -8.76 24.09
C ILE A 20 31.85 -10.07 23.68
N ALA A 21 32.53 -11.20 23.86
CA ALA A 21 31.97 -12.50 23.54
C ALA A 21 30.79 -12.85 24.45
N GLU A 22 30.82 -12.45 25.69
CA GLU A 22 29.73 -12.64 26.66
C GLU A 22 28.53 -11.74 26.32
N GLN A 23 28.75 -10.47 26.00
CA GLN A 23 27.73 -9.55 25.51
C GLN A 23 27.05 -10.07 24.26
N GLN A 24 27.83 -10.54 23.28
CA GLN A 24 27.27 -11.13 22.04
C GLN A 24 26.45 -12.40 22.30
N ARG A 25 26.87 -13.24 23.26
CA ARG A 25 26.09 -14.42 23.67
C ARG A 25 24.77 -14.03 24.35
N ALA A 26 24.80 -13.04 25.23
CA ALA A 26 23.62 -12.51 25.90
C ALA A 26 22.62 -11.91 24.89
N GLU A 27 23.11 -11.13 23.93
CA GLU A 27 22.31 -10.53 22.86
C GLU A 27 21.68 -11.57 21.95
N ARG A 28 22.45 -12.62 21.54
CA ARG A 28 21.92 -13.75 20.76
C ARG A 28 20.86 -14.54 21.55
N ALA A 29 21.05 -14.72 22.85
CA ALA A 29 20.09 -15.39 23.72
C ALA A 29 18.79 -14.57 23.87
N ALA A 30 18.90 -13.22 24.01
CA ALA A 30 17.75 -12.32 24.06
C ALA A 30 16.95 -12.37 22.73
N ARG A 31 17.61 -12.23 21.60
CA ARG A 31 16.97 -12.35 20.28
C ARG A 31 16.32 -13.73 20.03
N GLN A 32 16.91 -14.80 20.57
CA GLN A 32 16.28 -16.12 20.50
C GLN A 32 15.04 -16.22 21.39
N ARG A 33 15.02 -15.60 22.56
CA ARG A 33 13.84 -15.55 23.44
C ARG A 33 12.71 -14.76 22.78
N GLU A 34 13.01 -13.59 22.21
CA GLU A 34 12.04 -12.77 21.47
C GLU A 34 11.44 -13.52 20.27
N ARG A 35 12.27 -14.22 19.49
CA ARG A 35 11.78 -15.07 18.38
C ARG A 35 10.88 -16.21 18.87
N ARG A 36 11.20 -16.83 20.03
CA ARG A 36 10.35 -17.90 20.59
C ARG A 36 9.01 -17.37 21.08
N THR A 37 8.99 -16.20 21.74
CA THR A 37 7.74 -15.57 22.20
C THR A 37 6.88 -15.10 21.02
N ALA A 38 7.48 -14.48 20.00
CA ALA A 38 6.79 -14.11 18.78
C ALA A 38 6.22 -15.33 18.03
N MET A 39 6.95 -16.45 17.98
CA MET A 39 6.47 -17.67 17.35
C MET A 39 5.38 -18.39 18.15
N GLN A 40 5.40 -18.25 19.48
CA GLN A 40 4.31 -18.75 20.33
C GLN A 40 3.03 -17.93 20.17
N SER A 41 3.12 -16.61 20.09
CA SER A 41 1.96 -15.74 19.83
C SER A 41 1.34 -16.02 18.45
N VAL A 42 2.15 -16.19 17.40
CA VAL A 42 1.66 -16.58 16.07
C VAL A 42 0.96 -17.96 16.11
N ARG A 43 1.50 -18.93 16.84
CA ARG A 43 0.85 -20.26 16.99
C ARG A 43 -0.46 -20.19 17.77
N LEU A 44 -0.56 -19.34 18.78
CA LEU A 44 -1.81 -19.09 19.50
C LEU A 44 -2.86 -18.46 18.59
N MET A 45 -2.50 -17.42 17.86
CA MET A 45 -3.38 -16.79 16.85
C MET A 45 -3.84 -17.80 15.79
N GLN A 46 -2.93 -18.66 15.28
CA GLN A 46 -3.31 -19.71 14.33
C GLN A 46 -4.28 -20.75 14.92
N ARG A 47 -4.13 -21.09 16.19
CA ARG A 47 -5.07 -22.00 16.88
C ARG A 47 -6.45 -21.37 17.08
N GLU A 48 -6.52 -20.10 17.42
CA GLU A 48 -7.78 -19.36 17.54
C GLU A 48 -8.45 -19.22 16.16
N HIS A 49 -7.68 -18.93 15.12
CA HIS A 49 -8.19 -18.87 13.73
C HIS A 49 -8.72 -20.24 13.25
N THR A 50 -8.05 -21.34 13.58
CA THR A 50 -8.54 -22.69 13.24
C THR A 50 -9.79 -23.07 14.04
N ALA A 51 -9.87 -22.70 15.30
CA ALA A 51 -11.06 -22.93 16.12
C ALA A 51 -12.28 -22.11 15.65
N ALA A 52 -12.08 -20.83 15.35
CA ALA A 52 -13.13 -19.98 14.76
C ALA A 52 -13.57 -20.51 13.39
N GLY A 53 -12.62 -20.92 12.54
CA GLY A 53 -12.90 -21.50 11.22
C GLY A 53 -13.66 -22.84 11.30
N THR A 54 -13.41 -23.67 12.33
CA THR A 54 -14.16 -24.94 12.51
C THR A 54 -15.58 -24.67 13.01
N LEU A 55 -15.77 -23.72 13.91
CA LEU A 55 -17.11 -23.31 14.38
C LEU A 55 -17.94 -22.72 13.24
N TYR A 56 -17.31 -21.90 12.38
CA TYR A 56 -17.95 -21.35 11.20
C TYR A 56 -18.34 -22.43 10.17
N ARG A 57 -17.42 -23.38 9.91
CA ARG A 57 -17.71 -24.52 9.01
C ARG A 57 -18.84 -25.39 9.52
N SER A 58 -18.97 -25.60 10.84
CA SER A 58 -20.07 -26.37 11.42
C SER A 58 -21.40 -25.62 11.31
N LYS A 59 -21.45 -24.30 11.60
CA LYS A 59 -22.63 -23.45 11.41
C LYS A 59 -23.04 -23.38 9.94
N ARG A 60 -22.06 -23.26 9.02
CA ARG A 60 -22.27 -23.29 7.56
C ARG A 60 -22.85 -24.62 7.08
N ARG A 61 -22.31 -25.76 7.55
CA ARG A 61 -22.89 -27.08 7.24
C ARG A 61 -24.32 -27.22 7.73
N ALA A 62 -24.61 -26.72 8.94
CA ALA A 62 -25.96 -26.72 9.48
C ALA A 62 -26.94 -25.85 8.67
N ALA A 63 -26.47 -24.67 8.19
CA ALA A 63 -27.27 -23.80 7.34
C ALA A 63 -27.53 -24.42 5.94
N ILE A 64 -26.47 -24.97 5.30
CA ILE A 64 -26.59 -25.66 4.00
C ILE A 64 -27.51 -26.88 4.12
N ASN A 65 -27.40 -27.67 5.19
CA ASN A 65 -28.29 -28.79 5.42
C ASN A 65 -29.75 -28.36 5.65
N ARG A 66 -30.00 -27.24 6.34
CA ARG A 66 -31.36 -26.68 6.47
C ARG A 66 -31.96 -26.29 5.10
N ILE A 67 -31.17 -25.73 4.21
CA ILE A 67 -31.61 -25.33 2.86
C ILE A 67 -31.83 -26.61 2.00
N GLN A 68 -30.98 -27.60 2.12
CA GLN A 68 -31.05 -28.84 1.33
C GLN A 68 -32.23 -29.76 1.73
N TYR A 69 -32.75 -29.65 2.95
CA TYR A 69 -33.88 -30.44 3.46
C TYR A 69 -35.21 -29.68 3.54
N SER A 70 -35.27 -28.39 3.18
CA SER A 70 -36.56 -27.74 2.97
C SER A 70 -37.12 -28.23 1.63
N LYS A 71 -38.10 -29.08 1.71
CA LYS A 71 -38.91 -29.76 0.67
C LYS A 71 -38.82 -29.07 -0.72
N VAL A 72 -37.91 -29.55 -1.56
CA VAL A 72 -38.00 -29.31 -3.00
C VAL A 72 -39.02 -30.34 -3.52
N PRO A 73 -40.12 -29.94 -4.19
CA PRO A 73 -41.04 -30.87 -4.82
C PRO A 73 -40.27 -31.78 -5.78
N SER A 74 -40.60 -33.09 -5.81
CA SER A 74 -39.95 -34.03 -6.71
C SER A 74 -40.09 -33.59 -8.17
N LEU A 75 -39.02 -33.26 -8.83
CA LEU A 75 -38.91 -32.74 -10.20
C LEU A 75 -39.35 -33.75 -11.27
N ARG A 76 -39.87 -34.92 -10.88
CA ARG A 76 -40.10 -36.07 -11.73
C ARG A 76 -41.28 -35.91 -12.75
N ASN A 77 -42.14 -34.93 -12.53
CA ASN A 77 -43.35 -34.71 -13.34
C ASN A 77 -43.51 -33.32 -13.96
N LEU A 78 -42.43 -32.55 -14.10
CA LEU A 78 -42.52 -31.22 -14.70
C LEU A 78 -42.20 -31.24 -16.20
N PRO A 79 -42.94 -30.49 -17.06
CA PRO A 79 -42.60 -30.35 -18.47
C PRO A 79 -41.17 -29.80 -18.63
N PHE A 80 -40.48 -30.18 -19.71
CA PHE A 80 -39.09 -29.81 -19.97
C PHE A 80 -38.82 -28.30 -19.83
N ALA A 81 -39.75 -27.45 -20.29
CA ALA A 81 -39.65 -25.99 -20.13
C ALA A 81 -39.67 -25.49 -18.68
N SER A 82 -40.45 -26.16 -17.82
CA SER A 82 -40.49 -25.83 -16.39
C SER A 82 -39.25 -26.35 -15.66
N MET A 83 -38.66 -27.46 -16.10
CA MET A 83 -37.35 -27.94 -15.58
C MET A 83 -36.21 -26.99 -16.01
N LEU A 84 -36.24 -26.45 -17.23
CA LEU A 84 -35.24 -25.46 -17.68
C LEU A 84 -35.34 -24.16 -16.90
N ASN A 85 -36.54 -23.66 -16.65
CA ASN A 85 -36.79 -22.47 -15.83
C ASN A 85 -36.41 -22.70 -14.35
N ALA A 86 -36.70 -23.88 -13.80
CA ALA A 86 -36.28 -24.25 -12.45
C ALA A 86 -34.74 -24.39 -12.33
N TYR A 87 -34.08 -24.95 -13.37
CA TYR A 87 -32.62 -25.07 -13.40
C TYR A 87 -31.96 -23.70 -13.56
N MET A 88 -32.46 -22.81 -14.43
CA MET A 88 -31.99 -21.45 -14.57
C MET A 88 -32.20 -20.64 -13.27
N GLY A 89 -33.40 -20.77 -12.69
CA GLY A 89 -33.67 -20.15 -11.38
C GLY A 89 -32.74 -20.66 -10.27
N TYR A 90 -32.48 -21.96 -10.21
CA TYR A 90 -31.54 -22.56 -9.27
C TYR A 90 -30.10 -22.10 -9.48
N SER A 91 -29.66 -22.01 -10.75
CA SER A 91 -28.30 -21.56 -11.08
C SER A 91 -28.08 -20.09 -10.73
N LEU A 92 -29.07 -19.22 -10.94
CA LEU A 92 -29.04 -17.82 -10.56
C LEU A 92 -29.01 -17.65 -9.05
N VAL A 93 -29.90 -18.33 -8.31
CA VAL A 93 -29.93 -18.29 -6.84
C VAL A 93 -28.60 -18.83 -6.27
N ARG A 94 -28.04 -19.90 -6.85
CA ARG A 94 -26.76 -20.45 -6.43
C ARG A 94 -25.61 -19.47 -6.66
N SER A 95 -25.58 -18.77 -7.79
CA SER A 95 -24.53 -17.78 -8.08
C SER A 95 -24.59 -16.60 -7.10
N GLU A 96 -25.77 -16.10 -6.81
CA GLU A 96 -25.94 -14.99 -5.84
C GLU A 96 -25.62 -15.40 -4.42
N LEU A 97 -25.98 -16.61 -4.00
CA LEU A 97 -25.58 -17.19 -2.71
C LEU A 97 -24.06 -17.34 -2.60
N THR A 98 -23.39 -17.76 -3.68
CA THR A 98 -21.92 -17.87 -3.68
C THR A 98 -21.28 -16.50 -3.49
N LYS A 99 -21.71 -15.48 -4.23
CA LYS A 99 -21.24 -14.10 -4.09
C LYS A 99 -21.47 -13.56 -2.67
N ALA A 100 -22.64 -13.83 -2.07
CA ALA A 100 -22.93 -13.40 -0.70
C ALA A 100 -22.02 -14.09 0.33
N ILE A 101 -21.69 -15.37 0.10
CA ILE A 101 -20.75 -16.12 0.94
C ILE A 101 -19.33 -15.57 0.79
N ASP A 102 -18.89 -15.29 -0.45
CA ASP A 102 -17.57 -14.74 -0.73
C ASP A 102 -17.41 -13.34 -0.11
N TYR A 103 -18.42 -12.48 -0.26
CA TYR A 103 -18.47 -11.19 0.41
C TYR A 103 -18.31 -11.33 1.93
N SER A 104 -19.10 -12.23 2.55
CA SER A 104 -19.04 -12.46 3.99
C SER A 104 -17.66 -12.96 4.45
N ASN A 105 -17.05 -13.90 3.72
CA ASN A 105 -15.72 -14.44 4.03
C ASN A 105 -14.63 -13.37 3.95
N ILE A 106 -14.68 -12.50 2.94
CA ILE A 106 -13.72 -11.42 2.76
C ILE A 106 -13.88 -10.37 3.86
N MET A 107 -15.12 -9.96 4.13
CA MET A 107 -15.40 -8.98 5.19
C MET A 107 -15.06 -9.51 6.58
N GLU A 108 -15.27 -10.81 6.87
CA GLU A 108 -14.85 -11.43 8.13
C GLU A 108 -13.32 -11.45 8.29
N SER A 109 -12.61 -11.66 7.18
CA SER A 109 -11.15 -11.54 7.17
C SER A 109 -10.70 -10.12 7.53
N ALA A 110 -11.33 -9.09 6.92
CA ALA A 110 -11.07 -7.69 7.23
C ALA A 110 -11.44 -7.33 8.68
N HIS A 111 -12.61 -7.82 9.15
CA HIS A 111 -13.07 -7.66 10.54
C HIS A 111 -12.03 -8.18 11.53
N SER A 112 -11.51 -9.38 11.30
CA SER A 112 -10.52 -10.00 12.19
C SER A 112 -9.21 -9.19 12.25
N ILE A 113 -8.77 -8.61 11.13
CA ILE A 113 -7.57 -7.77 11.08
C ILE A 113 -7.82 -6.45 11.84
N LEU A 114 -8.91 -5.77 11.53
CA LEU A 114 -9.25 -4.47 12.09
C LEU A 114 -9.52 -4.54 13.59
N ARG A 115 -10.19 -5.58 14.06
CA ARG A 115 -10.51 -5.77 15.47
C ARG A 115 -9.26 -5.91 16.36
N VAL A 116 -8.20 -6.52 15.85
CA VAL A 116 -6.93 -6.66 16.60
C VAL A 116 -6.23 -5.31 16.75
N ALA A 117 -6.40 -4.42 15.77
CA ALA A 117 -5.73 -3.12 15.73
C ALA A 117 -6.57 -1.99 16.38
N ASP A 118 -7.86 -2.24 16.67
CA ASP A 118 -8.78 -1.20 17.14
C ASP A 118 -8.72 -1.03 18.67
N ALA A 119 -8.56 0.22 19.09
CA ALA A 119 -8.50 0.57 20.51
C ALA A 119 -9.88 0.63 21.19
N ASP A 120 -10.97 0.89 20.42
CA ASP A 120 -12.33 1.01 20.93
C ASP A 120 -13.22 -0.15 20.51
N LEU A 121 -13.12 -1.25 21.25
CA LEU A 121 -13.90 -2.46 21.00
C LEU A 121 -15.40 -2.29 21.28
N LYS A 122 -15.82 -1.25 22.01
CA LYS A 122 -17.24 -1.04 22.36
C LYS A 122 -18.04 -0.57 21.15
N THR A 123 -17.48 0.31 20.34
CA THR A 123 -18.13 0.86 19.14
C THR A 123 -17.69 0.17 17.85
N PHE A 124 -16.72 -0.73 17.93
CA PHE A 124 -16.13 -1.41 16.77
C PHE A 124 -17.17 -2.05 15.85
N GLU A 125 -18.07 -2.86 16.41
CA GLU A 125 -19.08 -3.60 15.61
C GLU A 125 -20.00 -2.62 14.86
N THR A 126 -20.43 -1.52 15.50
CA THR A 126 -21.28 -0.52 14.88
C THR A 126 -20.57 0.18 13.71
N ARG A 127 -19.31 0.59 13.91
CA ARG A 127 -18.48 1.24 12.88
C ARG A 127 -18.18 0.28 11.72
N PHE A 128 -17.91 -0.98 12.02
CA PHE A 128 -17.68 -2.01 11.01
C PHE A 128 -18.94 -2.27 10.18
N ASP A 129 -20.10 -2.37 10.81
CA ASP A 129 -21.38 -2.54 10.11
C ASP A 129 -21.73 -1.35 9.21
N GLU A 130 -21.39 -0.12 9.63
CA GLU A 130 -21.55 1.08 8.82
C GLU A 130 -20.65 1.05 7.59
N MET A 131 -19.39 0.70 7.75
CA MET A 131 -18.45 0.50 6.66
C MET A 131 -18.93 -0.60 5.70
N ALA A 132 -19.41 -1.74 6.22
CA ALA A 132 -19.93 -2.83 5.41
C ALA A 132 -21.19 -2.44 4.62
N ARG A 133 -22.06 -1.58 5.18
CA ARG A 133 -23.19 -1.00 4.44
C ARG A 133 -22.74 -0.06 3.34
N HIS A 134 -21.73 0.77 3.62
CA HIS A 134 -21.12 1.67 2.63
C HIS A 134 -20.52 0.91 1.45
N VAL A 135 -19.76 -0.17 1.71
CA VAL A 135 -19.19 -1.06 0.67
C VAL A 135 -20.30 -1.61 -0.24
N ARG A 136 -21.38 -2.13 0.34
CA ARG A 136 -22.53 -2.63 -0.45
C ARG A 136 -23.19 -1.53 -1.29
N LYS A 137 -23.33 -0.32 -0.74
CA LYS A 137 -23.87 0.82 -1.46
C LYS A 137 -23.00 1.20 -2.66
N ILE A 138 -21.67 1.26 -2.50
CA ILE A 138 -20.76 1.52 -3.61
C ILE A 138 -20.89 0.44 -4.69
N GLY A 139 -21.06 -0.84 -4.30
CA GLY A 139 -21.31 -1.93 -5.24
C GLY A 139 -22.60 -1.80 -6.04
N ILE A 140 -23.61 -1.15 -5.48
CA ILE A 140 -24.87 -0.84 -6.20
C ILE A 140 -24.68 0.36 -7.15
N ASP A 141 -23.90 1.36 -6.71
CA ASP A 141 -23.71 2.65 -7.39
C ASP A 141 -22.67 2.57 -8.53
N THR A 142 -21.92 1.48 -8.65
CA THR A 142 -20.79 1.35 -9.62
C THR A 142 -20.87 0.04 -10.41
N LYS A 143 -19.95 -0.13 -11.39
CA LYS A 143 -19.84 -1.40 -12.15
C LYS A 143 -19.28 -2.56 -11.33
N PHE A 144 -18.67 -2.27 -10.17
CA PHE A 144 -18.03 -3.27 -9.34
C PHE A 144 -19.02 -3.94 -8.40
N THR A 145 -18.83 -5.22 -8.16
CA THR A 145 -19.62 -5.98 -7.18
C THR A 145 -19.18 -5.65 -5.74
N ALA A 146 -20.06 -5.84 -4.77
CA ALA A 146 -19.71 -5.68 -3.36
C ALA A 146 -18.54 -6.62 -2.94
N VAL A 147 -18.38 -7.76 -3.60
CA VAL A 147 -17.27 -8.72 -3.38
C VAL A 147 -15.92 -8.11 -3.76
N GLU A 148 -15.85 -7.48 -4.93
CA GLU A 148 -14.62 -6.83 -5.41
C GLU A 148 -14.23 -5.67 -4.50
N ILE A 149 -15.20 -4.87 -4.06
CA ILE A 149 -14.95 -3.76 -3.14
C ILE A 149 -14.55 -4.27 -1.74
N ALA A 150 -15.17 -5.34 -1.25
CA ALA A 150 -14.75 -6.00 -0.01
C ALA A 150 -13.30 -6.51 -0.08
N GLY A 151 -12.85 -6.97 -1.25
CA GLY A 151 -11.45 -7.30 -1.51
C GLY A 151 -10.53 -6.11 -1.23
N ALA A 152 -10.87 -4.92 -1.73
CA ALA A 152 -10.12 -3.71 -1.46
C ALA A 152 -10.11 -3.35 0.04
N VAL A 153 -11.24 -3.46 0.74
CA VAL A 153 -11.30 -3.26 2.21
C VAL A 153 -10.29 -4.17 2.93
N LYS A 154 -10.21 -5.43 2.52
CA LYS A 154 -9.22 -6.36 3.09
C LYS A 154 -7.79 -5.89 2.86
N TYR A 155 -7.44 -5.44 1.66
CA TYR A 155 -6.09 -4.91 1.36
C TYR A 155 -5.78 -3.67 2.20
N LEU A 156 -6.70 -2.73 2.31
CA LEU A 156 -6.54 -1.53 3.14
C LEU A 156 -6.35 -1.89 4.63
N SER A 157 -7.09 -2.88 5.11
CA SER A 157 -6.93 -3.40 6.48
C SER A 157 -5.52 -4.00 6.68
N MET A 158 -5.02 -4.75 5.71
CA MET A 158 -3.66 -5.31 5.73
C MET A 158 -2.57 -4.22 5.64
N ALA A 159 -2.86 -3.09 5.00
CA ALA A 159 -2.00 -1.91 4.97
C ALA A 159 -2.02 -1.11 6.28
N GLY A 160 -2.75 -1.57 7.30
CA GLY A 160 -2.79 -0.96 8.63
C GLY A 160 -3.73 0.24 8.76
N MET A 161 -4.67 0.42 7.82
CA MET A 161 -5.69 1.47 7.92
C MET A 161 -6.76 1.09 8.94
N ASN A 162 -7.23 2.06 9.72
CA ASN A 162 -8.37 1.89 10.63
C ASN A 162 -9.72 1.97 9.89
N ILE A 163 -10.82 1.64 10.58
CA ILE A 163 -12.17 1.59 9.99
C ILE A 163 -12.57 2.92 9.37
N GLU A 164 -12.33 4.03 10.05
CA GLU A 164 -12.69 5.38 9.61
C GLU A 164 -11.94 5.76 8.33
N THR A 165 -10.65 5.48 8.31
CA THR A 165 -9.81 5.74 7.14
C THR A 165 -10.25 4.90 5.94
N ILE A 166 -10.53 3.60 6.15
CA ILE A 166 -11.05 2.72 5.09
C ILE A 166 -12.40 3.22 4.58
N HIS A 167 -13.32 3.59 5.50
CA HIS A 167 -14.64 4.11 5.12
C HIS A 167 -14.54 5.34 4.22
N LYS A 168 -13.60 6.25 4.48
CA LYS A 168 -13.33 7.43 3.64
C LYS A 168 -12.63 7.08 2.33
N SER A 169 -11.67 6.14 2.37
CA SER A 169 -10.77 5.82 1.25
C SER A 169 -11.40 4.93 0.19
N ILE A 170 -12.37 4.08 0.56
CA ILE A 170 -12.90 3.05 -0.34
C ILE A 170 -13.59 3.63 -1.59
N ARG A 171 -14.27 4.77 -1.46
CA ARG A 171 -14.92 5.44 -2.59
C ARG A 171 -13.90 6.05 -3.55
N PRO A 172 -12.91 6.86 -3.12
CA PRO A 172 -11.81 7.34 -3.95
C PRO A 172 -11.08 6.23 -4.69
N ILE A 173 -10.74 5.13 -4.01
CA ILE A 173 -10.08 3.96 -4.62
C ILE A 173 -10.97 3.32 -5.69
N THR A 174 -12.27 3.18 -5.42
CA THR A 174 -13.22 2.62 -6.40
C THR A 174 -13.33 3.53 -7.62
N ASN A 175 -13.37 4.85 -7.43
CA ASN A 175 -13.38 5.81 -8.54
C ASN A 175 -12.08 5.74 -9.36
N LEU A 176 -10.94 5.62 -8.70
CA LEU A 176 -9.64 5.46 -9.37
C LEU A 176 -9.59 4.15 -10.18
N ALA A 177 -10.16 3.07 -9.65
CA ALA A 177 -10.31 1.79 -10.35
C ALA A 177 -11.24 1.89 -11.57
N LEU A 178 -12.31 2.70 -11.49
CA LEU A 178 -13.20 3.00 -12.63
C LEU A 178 -12.46 3.72 -13.75
N ILE A 179 -11.70 4.76 -13.42
CA ILE A 179 -10.93 5.57 -14.37
C ILE A 179 -9.82 4.72 -15.01
N GLY A 180 -9.13 3.91 -14.21
CA GLY A 180 -8.04 3.06 -14.67
C GLY A 180 -8.47 1.76 -15.36
N ASP A 181 -9.77 1.43 -15.33
CA ASP A 181 -10.35 0.15 -15.79
C ASP A 181 -9.63 -1.08 -15.22
N ASN A 182 -9.42 -1.07 -13.91
CA ASN A 182 -8.70 -2.10 -13.17
C ASN A 182 -9.55 -2.66 -12.02
N ASP A 183 -9.10 -3.77 -11.43
CA ASP A 183 -9.68 -4.36 -10.21
C ASP A 183 -9.48 -3.44 -9.01
N VAL A 184 -10.52 -3.30 -8.15
CA VAL A 184 -10.50 -2.38 -7.01
C VAL A 184 -9.45 -2.79 -5.98
N SER A 185 -9.27 -4.10 -5.75
CA SER A 185 -8.29 -4.62 -4.79
C SER A 185 -6.87 -4.36 -5.27
N TYR A 186 -6.63 -4.48 -6.57
CA TYR A 186 -5.35 -4.19 -7.18
C TYR A 186 -5.00 -2.70 -7.08
N ILE A 187 -5.99 -1.81 -7.33
CA ILE A 187 -5.79 -0.36 -7.16
C ILE A 187 -5.56 0.02 -5.71
N ALA A 188 -6.24 -0.63 -4.76
CA ALA A 188 -5.99 -0.43 -3.34
C ALA A 188 -4.53 -0.77 -2.95
N ASP A 189 -4.00 -1.89 -3.46
CA ASP A 189 -2.61 -2.29 -3.26
C ASP A 189 -1.64 -1.26 -3.88
N LEU A 190 -1.86 -0.86 -5.14
CA LEU A 190 -1.03 0.14 -5.80
C LEU A 190 -1.01 1.49 -5.06
N ALA A 191 -2.18 1.99 -4.66
CA ALA A 191 -2.31 3.27 -3.98
C ALA A 191 -1.62 3.25 -2.61
N THR A 192 -1.81 2.20 -1.82
CA THR A 192 -1.14 2.06 -0.52
C THR A 192 0.39 1.95 -0.65
N ASN A 193 0.88 1.24 -1.67
CA ASN A 193 2.32 1.14 -1.95
C ASN A 193 2.93 2.48 -2.37
N ILE A 194 2.22 3.28 -3.18
CA ILE A 194 2.64 4.64 -3.55
C ILE A 194 2.72 5.52 -2.30
N MET A 195 1.66 5.51 -1.47
CA MET A 195 1.61 6.30 -0.24
C MET A 195 2.73 5.92 0.73
N ALA A 196 2.96 4.62 0.94
CA ALA A 196 4.05 4.13 1.78
C ALA A 196 5.42 4.56 1.25
N GLY A 197 5.65 4.50 -0.06
CA GLY A 197 6.89 4.96 -0.69
C GLY A 197 7.17 6.45 -0.51
N TYR A 198 6.13 7.25 -0.46
CA TYR A 198 6.19 8.71 -0.24
C TYR A 198 6.03 9.12 1.23
N ASP A 199 5.73 8.16 2.13
CA ASP A 199 5.41 8.39 3.55
C ASP A 199 4.20 9.33 3.74
N ILE A 200 3.20 9.15 2.91
CA ILE A 200 1.95 9.90 2.97
C ILE A 200 1.03 9.22 3.98
N ASN A 201 0.43 10.04 4.86
CA ASN A 201 -0.53 9.54 5.84
C ASN A 201 -1.75 8.90 5.13
N ASN A 202 -2.20 7.76 5.64
CA ASN A 202 -3.35 7.02 5.13
C ASN A 202 -4.63 7.85 5.03
N GLU A 203 -4.80 8.88 5.86
CA GLU A 203 -5.93 9.80 5.83
C GLU A 203 -5.97 10.67 4.56
N SER A 204 -4.85 10.79 3.85
CA SER A 204 -4.72 11.56 2.61
C SER A 204 -5.03 10.76 1.34
N MET A 205 -5.57 9.54 1.44
CA MET A 205 -5.88 8.67 0.30
C MET A 205 -6.77 9.37 -0.74
N ASP A 206 -7.72 10.17 -0.30
CA ASP A 206 -8.61 10.94 -1.17
C ASP A 206 -7.81 11.87 -2.09
N SER A 207 -6.96 12.71 -1.51
CA SER A 207 -6.08 13.62 -2.26
C SER A 207 -5.12 12.86 -3.18
N VAL A 208 -4.56 11.76 -2.74
CA VAL A 208 -3.66 10.92 -3.56
C VAL A 208 -4.40 10.34 -4.75
N ALA A 209 -5.61 9.81 -4.55
CA ALA A 209 -6.45 9.28 -5.60
C ALA A 209 -6.81 10.35 -6.64
N ASP A 210 -7.16 11.56 -6.18
CA ASP A 210 -7.50 12.69 -7.07
C ASP A 210 -6.31 13.16 -7.91
N ILE A 211 -5.11 13.27 -7.32
CA ILE A 211 -3.89 13.64 -8.03
C ILE A 211 -3.54 12.60 -9.09
N ILE A 212 -3.60 11.31 -8.75
CA ILE A 212 -3.35 10.23 -9.72
C ILE A 212 -4.40 10.25 -10.82
N ALA A 213 -5.70 10.33 -10.48
CA ALA A 213 -6.80 10.39 -11.43
C ALA A 213 -6.67 11.58 -12.40
N SER A 214 -6.32 12.76 -11.87
CA SER A 214 -6.06 13.96 -12.67
C SER A 214 -4.92 13.75 -13.66
N THR A 215 -3.84 13.10 -13.23
CA THR A 215 -2.67 12.85 -14.09
C THR A 215 -2.98 11.86 -15.20
N ILE A 216 -3.59 10.70 -14.88
CA ILE A 216 -3.93 9.70 -15.90
C ILE A 216 -5.00 10.19 -16.89
N SER A 217 -5.87 11.12 -16.47
CA SER A 217 -6.87 11.73 -17.35
C SER A 217 -6.30 12.79 -18.29
N ARG A 218 -5.14 13.37 -17.97
CA ARG A 218 -4.54 14.50 -18.72
C ARG A 218 -3.23 14.15 -19.43
N SER A 219 -2.72 12.92 -19.23
CA SER A 219 -1.46 12.48 -19.82
C SER A 219 -1.56 11.08 -20.38
N ASN A 220 -0.58 10.69 -21.18
CA ASN A 220 -0.55 9.38 -21.82
C ASN A 220 0.10 8.32 -20.90
N VAL A 221 -0.41 8.20 -19.68
CA VAL A 221 -0.03 7.15 -18.71
C VAL A 221 -1.27 6.49 -18.13
N ASN A 222 -1.14 5.23 -17.73
CA ASN A 222 -2.15 4.55 -16.91
C ASN A 222 -1.67 4.41 -15.46
N ILE A 223 -2.56 3.96 -14.57
CA ILE A 223 -2.26 3.86 -13.14
C ILE A 223 -1.13 2.88 -12.83
N VAL A 224 -1.01 1.79 -13.60
CA VAL A 224 0.05 0.79 -13.43
C VAL A 224 1.41 1.42 -13.75
N GLU A 225 1.49 2.16 -14.86
CA GLU A 225 2.70 2.89 -15.26
C GLU A 225 3.10 3.95 -14.23
N VAL A 226 2.12 4.65 -13.63
CA VAL A 226 2.37 5.60 -12.52
C VAL A 226 2.93 4.85 -11.31
N ALA A 227 2.33 3.73 -10.91
CA ALA A 227 2.79 2.93 -9.78
C ALA A 227 4.20 2.35 -10.00
N GLU A 228 4.49 1.85 -11.21
CA GLU A 228 5.83 1.40 -11.57
C GLU A 228 6.87 2.52 -11.52
N SER A 229 6.50 3.74 -11.92
CA SER A 229 7.37 4.91 -11.82
C SER A 229 7.69 5.22 -10.35
N TYR A 230 6.69 5.21 -9.48
CA TYR A 230 6.88 5.43 -8.04
C TYR A 230 7.69 4.33 -7.37
N LYS A 231 7.50 3.08 -7.75
CA LYS A 231 8.31 1.96 -7.26
C LYS A 231 9.81 2.20 -7.44
N MET A 232 10.20 2.90 -8.50
CA MET A 232 11.61 3.20 -8.82
C MET A 232 12.08 4.54 -8.20
N ALA A 233 11.21 5.51 -8.00
CA ALA A 233 11.58 6.89 -7.72
C ALA A 233 11.10 7.43 -6.37
N ALA A 234 10.02 6.89 -5.76
CA ALA A 234 9.33 7.50 -4.63
C ALA A 234 10.27 7.89 -3.47
N GLY A 235 11.07 6.98 -2.96
CA GLY A 235 11.99 7.24 -1.86
C GLY A 235 13.04 8.30 -2.17
N TYR A 236 13.54 8.33 -3.41
CA TYR A 236 14.54 9.33 -3.84
C TYR A 236 13.94 10.72 -4.00
N LEU A 237 12.75 10.82 -4.60
CA LEU A 237 12.02 12.08 -4.75
C LEU A 237 11.63 12.67 -3.40
N ARG A 238 11.11 11.82 -2.50
CA ARG A 238 10.80 12.20 -1.13
C ARG A 238 12.04 12.72 -0.39
N MET A 239 13.15 11.99 -0.42
CA MET A 239 14.41 12.42 0.20
C MET A 239 14.92 13.73 -0.36
N ALA A 240 14.77 13.95 -1.66
CA ALA A 240 15.11 15.19 -2.32
C ALA A 240 14.13 16.34 -1.96
N GLY A 241 12.98 16.03 -1.38
CA GLY A 241 11.96 17.01 -0.98
C GLY A 241 11.03 17.45 -2.10
N VAL A 242 10.94 16.65 -3.17
CA VAL A 242 9.98 16.86 -4.27
C VAL A 242 8.58 16.52 -3.75
N ASP A 243 7.63 17.41 -3.96
CA ASP A 243 6.23 17.19 -3.57
C ASP A 243 5.58 16.09 -4.40
N PHE A 244 4.61 15.38 -3.78
CA PHE A 244 3.91 14.27 -4.44
C PHE A 244 3.16 14.70 -5.70
N THR A 245 2.50 15.86 -5.66
CA THR A 245 1.76 16.41 -6.80
C THR A 245 2.70 16.74 -7.95
N GLU A 246 3.84 17.35 -7.65
CA GLU A 246 4.87 17.67 -8.62
C GLU A 246 5.49 16.42 -9.24
N ALA A 247 5.81 15.43 -8.42
CA ALA A 247 6.34 14.15 -8.90
C ALA A 247 5.36 13.42 -9.81
N THR A 248 4.05 13.43 -9.46
CA THR A 248 3.01 12.80 -10.29
C THR A 248 2.85 13.54 -11.62
N ALA A 249 2.88 14.88 -11.60
CA ALA A 249 2.85 15.68 -12.82
C ALA A 249 4.06 15.40 -13.72
N ALA A 250 5.26 15.27 -13.15
CA ALA A 250 6.47 14.94 -13.90
C ALA A 250 6.39 13.53 -14.54
N ILE A 251 5.81 12.54 -13.84
CA ILE A 251 5.52 11.22 -14.42
C ILE A 251 4.59 11.36 -15.64
N GLY A 252 3.52 12.16 -15.52
CA GLY A 252 2.59 12.41 -16.62
C GLY A 252 3.26 13.07 -17.84
N LEU A 253 4.12 14.07 -17.60
CA LEU A 253 4.88 14.75 -18.66
C LEU A 253 5.85 13.80 -19.37
N LEU A 254 6.59 12.98 -18.63
CA LEU A 254 7.46 11.95 -19.20
C LEU A 254 6.65 10.94 -20.02
N GLY A 255 5.47 10.55 -19.53
CA GLY A 255 4.55 9.67 -20.26
C GLY A 255 4.09 10.24 -21.59
N ASN A 256 3.84 11.55 -21.68
CA ASN A 256 3.52 12.22 -22.94
C ASN A 256 4.70 12.19 -23.94
N MET A 257 5.93 12.12 -23.43
CA MET A 257 7.15 11.96 -24.24
C MET A 257 7.46 10.48 -24.56
N GLY A 258 6.61 9.54 -24.15
CA GLY A 258 6.80 8.10 -24.37
C GLY A 258 7.67 7.41 -23.29
N LEU A 259 8.16 8.13 -22.29
CA LEU A 259 8.89 7.56 -21.15
C LEU A 259 7.89 7.17 -20.06
N LYS A 260 7.55 5.89 -19.96
CA LYS A 260 6.48 5.37 -19.09
C LYS A 260 7.01 4.34 -18.08
N GLY A 261 6.28 4.14 -17.00
CA GLY A 261 6.53 3.09 -16.02
C GLY A 261 7.94 3.18 -15.44
N THR A 262 8.67 2.09 -15.47
CA THR A 262 10.03 1.98 -14.91
C THR A 262 11.04 2.95 -15.56
N LEU A 263 10.85 3.31 -16.84
CA LEU A 263 11.71 4.29 -17.52
C LEU A 263 11.52 5.70 -16.93
N ALA A 264 10.28 6.14 -16.75
CA ALA A 264 9.98 7.43 -16.11
C ALA A 264 10.54 7.46 -14.69
N GLY A 265 10.27 6.40 -13.90
CA GLY A 265 10.77 6.31 -12.53
C GLY A 265 12.30 6.34 -12.44
N THR A 266 12.98 5.61 -13.31
CA THR A 266 14.46 5.61 -13.36
C THR A 266 15.02 6.98 -13.74
N SER A 267 14.39 7.66 -14.70
CA SER A 267 14.76 9.02 -15.12
C SER A 267 14.60 10.02 -13.99
N LEU A 268 13.45 10.00 -13.29
CA LEU A 268 13.18 10.87 -12.14
C LEU A 268 14.13 10.62 -10.97
N ARG A 269 14.42 9.35 -10.67
CA ARG A 269 15.43 8.97 -9.67
C ARG A 269 16.80 9.54 -10.02
N ALA A 270 17.23 9.38 -11.27
CA ALA A 270 18.51 9.89 -11.73
C ALA A 270 18.57 11.42 -11.63
N MET A 271 17.50 12.11 -12.05
CA MET A 271 17.36 13.56 -11.94
C MET A 271 17.45 14.01 -10.47
N ALA A 272 16.62 13.46 -9.58
CA ALA A 272 16.62 13.81 -8.16
C ALA A 272 18.01 13.63 -7.52
N THR A 273 18.70 12.52 -7.84
CA THR A 273 20.03 12.24 -7.32
C THR A 273 21.07 13.25 -7.83
N ARG A 274 21.01 13.61 -9.11
CA ARG A 274 21.95 14.57 -9.72
C ARG A 274 21.70 16.00 -9.28
N PHE A 275 20.43 16.38 -9.10
CA PHE A 275 20.10 17.72 -8.61
C PHE A 275 20.47 17.89 -7.13
N ALA A 276 20.28 16.84 -6.32
CA ALA A 276 20.73 16.87 -4.93
C ALA A 276 22.26 16.89 -4.78
N LYS A 277 22.99 16.27 -5.73
CA LYS A 277 24.46 16.23 -5.73
C LYS A 277 25.01 16.37 -7.15
N PRO A 278 25.11 17.62 -7.68
CA PRO A 278 25.68 17.89 -8.99
C PRO A 278 27.13 17.40 -9.12
N THR A 279 27.55 17.02 -10.32
CA THR A 279 28.96 16.76 -10.61
C THR A 279 29.77 18.04 -10.53
N LYS A 280 31.10 17.93 -10.43
CA LYS A 280 31.98 19.12 -10.41
C LYS A 280 31.85 19.96 -11.66
N GLU A 281 31.64 19.31 -12.81
CA GLU A 281 31.42 19.95 -14.10
C GLU A 281 30.08 20.68 -14.13
N SER A 282 29.01 20.00 -13.73
CA SER A 282 27.66 20.60 -13.63
C SER A 282 27.66 21.77 -12.64
N GLN A 283 28.35 21.65 -11.50
CA GLN A 283 28.43 22.71 -10.50
C GLN A 283 29.07 23.99 -11.07
N LYS A 284 30.13 23.87 -11.86
CA LYS A 284 30.76 25.04 -12.53
C LYS A 284 29.80 25.75 -13.49
N VAL A 285 28.98 24.96 -14.20
CA VAL A 285 27.96 25.54 -15.09
C VAL A 285 26.86 26.23 -14.28
N LEU A 286 26.39 25.63 -13.21
CA LEU A 286 25.40 26.22 -12.32
C LEU A 286 25.91 27.53 -11.68
N ASP A 287 27.17 27.55 -11.23
CA ASP A 287 27.81 28.74 -10.67
C ASP A 287 27.93 29.84 -11.73
N ARG A 288 28.31 29.48 -12.97
CA ARG A 288 28.38 30.44 -14.12
C ARG A 288 26.99 31.03 -14.44
N LEU A 289 25.94 30.21 -14.41
CA LEU A 289 24.57 30.62 -14.69
C LEU A 289 23.91 31.28 -13.48
N GLY A 290 24.51 31.17 -12.28
CA GLY A 290 23.93 31.62 -11.03
C GLY A 290 22.63 30.92 -10.69
N VAL A 291 22.53 29.60 -10.97
CA VAL A 291 21.36 28.74 -10.67
C VAL A 291 21.68 27.87 -9.49
N LYS A 292 20.74 27.78 -8.57
CA LYS A 292 20.79 26.79 -7.46
C LYS A 292 19.64 25.80 -7.58
N PHE A 293 19.93 24.52 -7.46
CA PHE A 293 18.92 23.47 -7.48
C PHE A 293 18.23 23.27 -6.13
N THR A 294 18.89 23.69 -5.04
CA THR A 294 18.40 23.52 -3.67
C THR A 294 18.07 24.86 -3.02
N GLU A 295 17.18 24.81 -2.05
CA GLU A 295 16.81 25.93 -1.19
C GLU A 295 16.69 25.46 0.27
N GLN A 296 16.84 26.41 1.19
CA GLN A 296 16.62 26.15 2.62
C GLN A 296 15.12 26.25 2.91
N ARG A 297 14.52 25.15 3.38
CA ARG A 297 13.13 25.13 3.86
C ARG A 297 13.09 24.88 5.35
N ASN A 298 12.24 25.62 6.05
CA ASN A 298 11.98 25.36 7.47
C ASN A 298 10.94 24.25 7.58
N ILE A 299 11.33 23.09 8.13
CA ILE A 299 10.46 21.97 8.41
C ILE A 299 10.46 21.77 9.93
N GLU A 300 9.33 22.02 10.56
CA GLU A 300 9.14 21.88 12.01
C GLU A 300 10.22 22.59 12.87
N GLY A 301 10.65 23.76 12.42
CA GLY A 301 11.68 24.58 13.12
C GLY A 301 13.13 24.22 12.76
N VAL A 302 13.34 23.24 11.90
CA VAL A 302 14.69 22.86 11.41
C VAL A 302 14.86 23.34 9.98
N MET A 303 15.95 24.07 9.69
CA MET A 303 16.31 24.45 8.32
C MET A 303 16.93 23.25 7.61
N VAL A 304 16.24 22.74 6.59
CA VAL A 304 16.67 21.59 5.80
C VAL A 304 16.86 22.01 4.36
N GLU A 305 17.96 21.58 3.76
CA GLU A 305 18.20 21.78 2.33
C GLU A 305 17.36 20.80 1.51
N LYS A 306 16.51 21.33 0.63
CA LYS A 306 15.61 20.58 -0.24
C LYS A 306 15.74 21.05 -1.68
N LEU A 307 15.37 20.20 -2.63
CA LEU A 307 15.24 20.63 -4.03
C LEU A 307 14.16 21.71 -4.15
N ARG A 308 14.45 22.69 -4.97
CA ARG A 308 13.46 23.65 -5.46
C ARG A 308 12.46 22.90 -6.35
N PRO A 309 11.26 23.47 -6.58
CA PRO A 309 10.33 22.91 -7.54
C PRO A 309 11.03 22.65 -8.89
N ILE A 310 10.81 21.45 -9.43
CA ILE A 310 11.47 21.00 -10.67
C ILE A 310 11.13 21.91 -11.82
N ALA A 311 9.87 22.36 -11.89
CA ALA A 311 9.41 23.31 -12.91
C ALA A 311 10.17 24.63 -12.85
N ASP A 312 10.38 25.19 -11.65
CA ASP A 312 11.09 26.46 -11.44
C ASP A 312 12.56 26.35 -11.85
N ILE A 313 13.18 25.20 -11.55
CA ILE A 313 14.57 24.92 -11.95
C ILE A 313 14.69 24.92 -13.47
N PHE A 314 13.82 24.22 -14.17
CA PHE A 314 13.84 24.16 -15.64
C PHE A 314 13.50 25.51 -16.28
N GLU A 315 12.55 26.26 -15.74
CA GLU A 315 12.21 27.59 -16.22
C GLU A 315 13.41 28.53 -16.07
N GLU A 316 14.08 28.52 -14.92
CA GLU A 316 15.27 29.37 -14.69
C GLU A 316 16.44 29.00 -15.61
N LEU A 317 16.71 27.70 -15.78
CA LEU A 317 17.74 27.21 -16.71
C LEU A 317 17.47 27.68 -18.14
N ASN A 318 16.21 27.50 -18.60
CA ASN A 318 15.82 27.97 -19.94
C ASN A 318 15.97 29.47 -20.10
N ARG A 319 15.51 30.27 -19.11
CA ARG A 319 15.63 31.72 -19.12
C ARG A 319 17.09 32.20 -19.15
N LYS A 320 18.00 31.48 -18.51
CA LYS A 320 19.42 31.79 -18.47
C LYS A 320 20.22 31.21 -19.64
N GLY A 321 19.54 30.57 -20.59
CA GLY A 321 20.14 30.09 -21.83
C GLY A 321 21.02 28.86 -21.66
N ALA A 322 20.71 28.01 -20.67
CA ALA A 322 21.37 26.72 -20.54
C ALA A 322 21.12 25.83 -21.77
N SER A 323 22.17 25.36 -22.40
CA SER A 323 22.10 24.46 -23.55
C SER A 323 22.13 23.01 -23.11
N MET A 324 21.71 22.09 -23.99
CA MET A 324 21.84 20.63 -23.76
C MET A 324 23.29 20.20 -23.52
N ALA A 325 24.27 20.99 -24.00
CA ALA A 325 25.69 20.71 -23.77
C ALA A 325 26.16 21.18 -22.38
N ASP A 326 25.37 22.01 -21.71
CA ASP A 326 25.65 22.53 -20.36
C ASP A 326 25.07 21.58 -19.25
N MET A 327 24.19 20.63 -19.61
CA MET A 327 23.53 19.67 -18.71
C MET A 327 24.18 18.28 -18.76
#